data_f4344ebec78fe1ddaa73e71b2f999edc
#
_entry.id   f4344ebec78fe1ddaa73e71b2f999edc
#
_cell.length_a   1.000
_cell.length_b   1.000
_cell.length_c   1.000
_cell.angle_alpha   90.00
_cell.angle_beta   90.00
_cell.angle_gamma   90.00
#
_symmetry.space_group_name_H-M   'P 1'
#
loop_
_entity.id
_entity.type
_entity.pdbx_description
1 polymer ?
#
loop_
_entity_poly.entity_id
_entity_poly.type
_entity_poly.pdbx_seq_one_letter_code
_entity_poly.pdbx_strand_id
1 'polypeptide(L)'
;GTPFQSVTWNFGVKELFTWNVNNFTAPEYEGRITFFMSTGSLELRNLALTDSGEYTVNIFPPVGPSQSGTTRLEVYEPVSNVMVTSSSTELVEFSSSVSLSCSSSGSSLSFLWLNSSSEVTGSDKVQITDGGSTLTIVNVTRYDQGPFECRVSNPVSPVTSAQLTLTIYYGPENSILTISLPKEHHQEGSDISLSCSADSRPPAQFQWFLNGSALSDTGPELQLMNVQISQSGSYSCQAFNDKTLRYEMTPPASISVLGKFALR
;
A
#
# COMPACT_ATOMS: atom_id res chain seq x y z
N GLY A 1 19.97 60.55 9.75
CA GLY A 1 18.59 60.76 9.32
C GLY A 1 18.02 59.44 8.82
N THR A 2 16.71 59.28 8.87
CA THR A 2 16.04 58.10 8.30
C THR A 2 16.20 58.09 6.78
N PRO A 3 16.42 56.92 6.14
CA PRO A 3 16.62 56.83 4.69
C PRO A 3 15.33 57.09 3.89
N PHE A 4 14.19 57.21 4.57
CA PHE A 4 12.84 57.36 3.97
C PHE A 4 12.09 58.52 4.59
N GLN A 5 11.20 59.15 3.83
CA GLN A 5 10.14 60.06 4.35
C GLN A 5 8.91 59.28 4.76
N SER A 6 8.52 58.26 3.97
CA SER A 6 7.49 57.30 4.35
C SER A 6 7.71 55.97 3.62
N VAL A 7 7.19 54.89 4.19
CA VAL A 7 7.12 53.56 3.60
C VAL A 7 5.71 53.00 3.82
N THR A 8 5.04 52.59 2.75
CA THR A 8 3.72 51.99 2.82
C THR A 8 3.75 50.57 2.24
N TRP A 9 3.29 49.61 3.01
CA TRP A 9 3.06 48.23 2.58
C TRP A 9 1.57 48.01 2.38
N ASN A 10 1.21 47.35 1.26
CA ASN A 10 -0.17 46.99 0.92
C ASN A 10 -0.25 45.47 0.71
N PHE A 11 -1.40 44.90 1.06
CA PHE A 11 -1.84 43.57 0.71
C PHE A 11 -2.98 43.69 -0.32
N GLY A 12 -2.69 43.32 -1.57
CA GLY A 12 -3.59 43.67 -2.67
C GLY A 12 -3.84 45.15 -2.77
N VAL A 13 -5.10 45.56 -2.64
CA VAL A 13 -5.51 46.98 -2.67
C VAL A 13 -5.62 47.62 -1.27
N LYS A 14 -5.40 46.83 -0.22
CA LYS A 14 -5.56 47.28 1.15
C LYS A 14 -4.25 47.72 1.77
N GLU A 15 -4.25 48.89 2.41
CA GLU A 15 -3.11 49.34 3.22
C GLU A 15 -2.96 48.43 4.44
N LEU A 16 -1.78 47.86 4.61
CA LEU A 16 -1.45 46.93 5.69
C LEU A 16 -0.66 47.65 6.78
N PHE A 17 0.36 48.44 6.38
CA PHE A 17 1.21 49.17 7.29
C PHE A 17 1.80 50.41 6.61
N THR A 18 1.83 51.52 7.32
CA THR A 18 2.54 52.71 6.89
C THR A 18 3.44 53.27 8.01
N TRP A 19 4.67 53.49 7.68
CA TRP A 19 5.63 54.24 8.50
C TRP A 19 5.76 55.67 8.00
N ASN A 20 5.42 56.60 8.81
CA ASN A 20 5.60 58.03 8.63
C ASN A 20 5.48 58.74 9.98
N VAL A 21 5.14 60.03 9.99
CA VAL A 21 4.94 60.80 11.24
C VAL A 21 3.85 60.20 12.15
N ASN A 22 2.82 59.59 11.56
CA ASN A 22 1.74 58.91 12.26
C ASN A 22 1.65 57.47 11.74
N ASN A 23 2.40 56.55 12.35
CA ASN A 23 2.39 55.14 11.95
C ASN A 23 1.00 54.53 11.94
N PHE A 24 0.70 53.76 10.92
CA PHE A 24 -0.54 53.01 10.77
C PHE A 24 -0.26 51.53 10.66
N THR A 25 -1.07 50.71 11.34
CA THR A 25 -1.12 49.24 11.14
C THR A 25 -2.58 48.84 11.03
N ALA A 26 -2.96 48.11 10.02
CA ALA A 26 -4.31 47.58 9.89
C ALA A 26 -4.62 46.64 11.06
N PRO A 27 -5.84 46.68 11.66
CA PRO A 27 -6.17 46.00 12.92
C PRO A 27 -5.89 44.49 12.90
N GLU A 28 -6.10 43.81 11.78
CA GLU A 28 -5.84 42.38 11.62
C GLU A 28 -4.36 41.99 11.61
N TYR A 29 -3.46 42.96 11.48
CA TYR A 29 -2.00 42.76 11.49
C TYR A 29 -1.34 43.32 12.77
N GLU A 30 -2.11 43.87 13.69
CA GLU A 30 -1.54 44.34 14.96
C GLU A 30 -0.85 43.23 15.74
N GLY A 31 0.34 43.52 16.26
CA GLY A 31 1.19 42.53 16.97
C GLY A 31 1.86 41.47 16.09
N ARG A 32 1.56 41.45 14.79
CA ARG A 32 2.14 40.50 13.83
C ARG A 32 3.23 41.08 12.97
N ILE A 33 3.42 42.41 12.99
CA ILE A 33 4.37 43.12 12.12
C ILE A 33 5.56 43.61 12.92
N THR A 34 6.76 43.44 12.31
CA THR A 34 7.99 44.12 12.67
C THR A 34 8.48 44.90 11.45
N PHE A 35 8.64 46.22 11.60
CA PHE A 35 9.18 47.09 10.56
C PHE A 35 10.67 47.40 10.81
N PHE A 36 11.49 47.28 9.80
CA PHE A 36 12.93 47.56 9.88
C PHE A 36 13.24 48.91 9.22
N MET A 37 13.47 49.94 10.03
CA MET A 37 13.68 51.31 9.58
C MET A 37 14.93 51.52 8.73
N SER A 38 15.92 50.61 8.82
CA SER A 38 17.15 50.71 8.05
C SER A 38 16.99 50.29 6.58
N THR A 39 16.06 49.39 6.29
CA THR A 39 15.83 48.79 4.97
C THR A 39 14.45 49.07 4.38
N GLY A 40 13.48 49.48 5.21
CA GLY A 40 12.07 49.55 4.82
C GLY A 40 11.39 48.17 4.74
N SER A 41 12.06 47.10 5.18
CA SER A 41 11.53 45.76 5.19
C SER A 41 10.46 45.57 6.25
N LEU A 42 9.53 44.64 5.97
CA LEU A 42 8.48 44.23 6.87
C LEU A 42 8.55 42.71 7.12
N GLU A 43 8.54 42.31 8.38
CA GLU A 43 8.39 40.92 8.80
C GLU A 43 6.93 40.73 9.27
N LEU A 44 6.27 39.70 8.68
CA LEU A 44 4.92 39.27 9.09
C LEU A 44 5.03 37.93 9.81
N ARG A 45 4.47 37.86 11.04
CA ARG A 45 4.52 36.69 11.93
C ARG A 45 3.16 36.01 12.03
N ASN A 46 3.18 34.78 12.59
CA ASN A 46 1.96 33.98 12.83
C ASN A 46 1.10 33.90 11.57
N LEU A 47 1.72 33.44 10.48
CA LEU A 47 1.11 33.36 9.15
C LEU A 47 -0.12 32.46 9.17
N ALA A 48 -1.19 32.89 8.51
CA ALA A 48 -2.40 32.14 8.20
C ALA A 48 -2.52 31.96 6.67
N LEU A 49 -3.31 30.99 6.21
CA LEU A 49 -3.55 30.76 4.78
C LEU A 49 -4.06 32.01 4.07
N THR A 50 -4.83 32.86 4.77
CA THR A 50 -5.38 34.12 4.28
C THR A 50 -4.35 35.21 4.05
N ASP A 51 -3.11 35.03 4.54
CA ASP A 51 -2.01 35.95 4.27
C ASP A 51 -1.36 35.68 2.90
N SER A 52 -1.78 34.64 2.18
CA SER A 52 -1.32 34.39 0.81
C SER A 52 -1.84 35.44 -0.14
N GLY A 53 -0.94 36.04 -0.92
CA GLY A 53 -1.33 37.05 -1.90
C GLY A 53 -0.18 37.96 -2.28
N GLU A 54 -0.52 39.03 -2.96
CA GLU A 54 0.43 40.03 -3.44
C GLU A 54 0.67 41.12 -2.41
N TYR A 55 1.94 41.40 -2.10
CA TYR A 55 2.38 42.44 -1.22
C TYR A 55 3.15 43.49 -2.03
N THR A 56 2.77 44.78 -1.91
CA THR A 56 3.41 45.89 -2.61
C THR A 56 3.95 46.88 -1.57
N VAL A 57 5.19 47.27 -1.76
CA VAL A 57 5.84 48.33 -0.99
C VAL A 57 6.00 49.60 -1.85
N ASN A 58 5.68 50.75 -1.28
CA ASN A 58 5.92 52.04 -1.85
C ASN A 58 6.81 52.83 -0.88
N ILE A 59 7.95 53.28 -1.39
CA ILE A 59 8.97 53.99 -0.64
C ILE A 59 9.08 55.42 -1.15
N PHE A 60 8.94 56.38 -0.26
CA PHE A 60 9.11 57.80 -0.58
C PHE A 60 10.40 58.30 0.11
N PRO A 61 11.50 58.52 -0.65
CA PRO A 61 12.72 59.06 -0.10
C PRO A 61 12.56 60.52 0.23
N PRO A 62 13.42 61.10 1.10
CA PRO A 62 13.42 62.56 1.42
C PRO A 62 13.68 63.43 0.19
N VAL A 63 14.42 62.91 -0.81
CA VAL A 63 14.76 63.58 -2.06
C VAL A 63 14.78 62.54 -3.20
N GLY A 64 14.11 62.83 -4.30
CA GLY A 64 14.03 61.98 -5.48
C GLY A 64 12.68 61.32 -5.68
N PRO A 65 12.56 60.47 -6.72
CA PRO A 65 11.30 59.82 -7.05
C PRO A 65 10.96 58.71 -6.07
N SER A 66 9.67 58.42 -5.90
CA SER A 66 9.17 57.25 -5.17
C SER A 66 9.60 55.96 -5.88
N GLN A 67 9.79 54.92 -5.09
CA GLN A 67 10.13 53.58 -5.55
C GLN A 67 9.01 52.59 -5.12
N SER A 68 8.74 51.61 -5.97
CA SER A 68 7.75 50.58 -5.67
C SER A 68 8.34 49.21 -5.97
N GLY A 69 7.94 48.22 -5.19
CA GLY A 69 8.27 46.79 -5.38
C GLY A 69 7.11 45.91 -5.01
N THR A 70 6.99 44.78 -5.69
CA THR A 70 5.93 43.82 -5.48
C THR A 70 6.51 42.43 -5.25
N THR A 71 5.93 41.67 -4.32
CA THR A 71 6.27 40.28 -4.06
C THR A 71 4.99 39.48 -3.78
N ARG A 72 5.05 38.15 -3.97
CA ARG A 72 3.97 37.23 -3.67
C ARG A 72 4.37 36.33 -2.52
N LEU A 73 3.52 36.26 -1.50
CA LEU A 73 3.62 35.30 -0.40
C LEU A 73 2.62 34.16 -0.62
N GLU A 74 3.08 32.93 -0.46
CA GLU A 74 2.22 31.75 -0.45
C GLU A 74 2.42 31.02 0.86
N VAL A 75 1.33 30.85 1.61
CA VAL A 75 1.30 30.19 2.92
C VAL A 75 0.63 28.85 2.78
N TYR A 76 1.28 27.81 3.30
CA TYR A 76 0.78 26.43 3.26
C TYR A 76 0.72 25.86 4.67
N GLU A 77 -0.31 25.06 4.93
CA GLU A 77 -0.34 24.18 6.10
C GLU A 77 0.53 22.97 5.82
N PRO A 78 1.48 22.62 6.73
CA PRO A 78 2.29 21.43 6.57
C PRO A 78 1.44 20.15 6.46
N VAL A 79 1.91 19.19 5.68
CA VAL A 79 1.29 17.88 5.59
C VAL A 79 1.38 17.16 6.93
N SER A 80 0.27 16.55 7.38
CA SER A 80 0.20 15.76 8.60
C SER A 80 -0.85 14.65 8.50
N ASN A 81 -0.84 13.71 9.46
CA ASN A 81 -1.83 12.63 9.60
C ASN A 81 -2.00 11.78 8.33
N VAL A 82 -0.90 11.45 7.64
CA VAL A 82 -0.96 10.61 6.44
C VAL A 82 -1.23 9.17 6.83
N MET A 83 -2.34 8.61 6.34
CA MET A 83 -2.78 7.26 6.66
C MET A 83 -3.33 6.56 5.41
N VAL A 84 -2.99 5.27 5.26
CA VAL A 84 -3.54 4.40 4.22
C VAL A 84 -4.50 3.39 4.83
N THR A 85 -5.67 3.26 4.22
CA THR A 85 -6.68 2.26 4.57
C THR A 85 -7.02 1.41 3.36
N SER A 86 -7.45 0.15 3.59
CA SER A 86 -7.87 -0.78 2.54
C SER A 86 -9.36 -1.03 2.60
N SER A 87 -10.01 -1.16 1.45
CA SER A 87 -11.42 -1.55 1.31
C SER A 87 -11.69 -2.99 1.76
N SER A 88 -10.67 -3.86 1.76
CA SER A 88 -10.75 -5.24 2.22
C SER A 88 -9.42 -5.69 2.80
N THR A 89 -9.48 -6.54 3.83
CA THR A 89 -8.30 -7.19 4.44
C THR A 89 -8.11 -8.63 3.95
N GLU A 90 -9.13 -9.22 3.32
CA GLU A 90 -9.10 -10.59 2.79
C GLU A 90 -9.39 -10.56 1.28
N LEU A 91 -8.43 -10.97 0.49
CA LEU A 91 -8.48 -10.94 -0.96
C LEU A 91 -8.22 -12.34 -1.51
N VAL A 92 -8.93 -12.70 -2.58
CA VAL A 92 -8.73 -13.96 -3.30
C VAL A 92 -8.15 -13.65 -4.67
N GLU A 93 -7.06 -14.33 -5.02
CA GLU A 93 -6.37 -14.16 -6.29
C GLU A 93 -7.31 -14.36 -7.48
N PHE A 94 -7.22 -13.47 -8.48
CA PHE A 94 -8.02 -13.43 -9.71
C PHE A 94 -9.54 -13.17 -9.55
N SER A 95 -10.04 -13.06 -8.32
CA SER A 95 -11.48 -12.83 -8.09
C SER A 95 -11.77 -11.58 -7.25
N SER A 96 -10.75 -10.95 -6.69
CA SER A 96 -10.90 -9.75 -5.88
C SER A 96 -10.27 -8.53 -6.53
N SER A 97 -10.86 -7.36 -6.25
CA SER A 97 -10.26 -6.06 -6.48
C SER A 97 -10.17 -5.34 -5.14
N VAL A 98 -9.20 -4.46 -4.97
CA VAL A 98 -8.98 -3.71 -3.73
C VAL A 98 -8.77 -2.24 -4.03
N SER A 99 -9.35 -1.37 -3.19
CA SER A 99 -9.09 0.07 -3.19
C SER A 99 -8.35 0.45 -1.91
N LEU A 100 -7.25 1.15 -2.08
CA LEU A 100 -6.46 1.76 -1.02
C LEU A 100 -6.76 3.25 -1.02
N SER A 101 -7.12 3.81 0.13
CA SER A 101 -7.41 5.23 0.29
C SER A 101 -6.36 5.87 1.18
N CYS A 102 -5.79 6.98 0.69
CA CYS A 102 -4.83 7.80 1.41
C CYS A 102 -5.51 9.04 1.95
N SER A 103 -5.50 9.23 3.25
CA SER A 103 -6.01 10.41 3.94
C SER A 103 -4.87 11.22 4.56
N SER A 104 -5.02 12.53 4.61
CA SER A 104 -4.04 13.44 5.19
C SER A 104 -4.67 14.80 5.52
N SER A 105 -3.95 15.60 6.29
CA SER A 105 -4.27 17.01 6.56
C SER A 105 -3.19 17.90 5.97
N GLY A 106 -3.55 19.15 5.66
CA GLY A 106 -2.66 20.14 5.04
C GLY A 106 -3.33 20.87 3.88
N SER A 107 -2.63 21.79 3.26
CA SER A 107 -3.12 22.54 2.09
C SER A 107 -2.35 22.21 0.81
N SER A 108 -3.01 22.31 -0.35
CA SER A 108 -2.41 22.10 -1.69
C SER A 108 -1.69 20.75 -1.82
N LEU A 109 -2.38 19.68 -1.42
CA LEU A 109 -1.81 18.33 -1.33
C LEU A 109 -1.66 17.67 -2.71
N SER A 110 -0.55 16.97 -2.90
CA SER A 110 -0.31 16.02 -3.99
C SER A 110 0.01 14.63 -3.42
N PHE A 111 -0.46 13.59 -4.11
CA PHE A 111 -0.37 12.20 -3.67
C PHE A 111 0.49 11.38 -4.62
N LEU A 112 1.33 10.51 -4.07
CA LEU A 112 2.16 9.57 -4.81
C LEU A 112 2.09 8.20 -4.12
N TRP A 113 1.72 7.17 -4.86
CA TRP A 113 1.69 5.81 -4.35
C TRP A 113 3.03 5.10 -4.60
N LEU A 114 3.46 4.34 -3.60
CA LEU A 114 4.67 3.53 -3.63
C LEU A 114 4.31 2.05 -3.35
N ASN A 115 4.96 1.15 -4.06
CA ASN A 115 4.97 -0.29 -3.79
C ASN A 115 6.43 -0.73 -3.66
N SER A 116 6.83 -1.22 -2.49
CA SER A 116 8.23 -1.58 -2.20
C SER A 116 9.21 -0.47 -2.59
N SER A 117 8.88 0.77 -2.22
CA SER A 117 9.64 2.02 -2.52
C SER A 117 9.68 2.44 -4.00
N SER A 118 9.03 1.71 -4.91
CA SER A 118 8.90 2.08 -6.32
C SER A 118 7.58 2.81 -6.57
N GLU A 119 7.61 3.83 -7.42
CA GLU A 119 6.40 4.57 -7.79
C GLU A 119 5.39 3.67 -8.51
N VAL A 120 4.13 3.75 -8.10
CA VAL A 120 3.00 3.07 -8.74
C VAL A 120 2.38 4.01 -9.76
N THR A 121 2.34 3.57 -11.01
CA THR A 121 1.69 4.30 -12.12
C THR A 121 0.43 3.60 -12.59
N GLY A 122 -0.49 4.36 -13.20
CA GLY A 122 -1.72 3.82 -13.76
C GLY A 122 -1.47 2.83 -14.90
N SER A 123 -2.30 1.79 -14.97
CA SER A 123 -2.29 0.74 -16.01
C SER A 123 -3.70 0.14 -16.14
N ASP A 124 -3.89 -0.83 -17.01
CA ASP A 124 -5.16 -1.56 -17.10
C ASP A 124 -5.54 -2.27 -15.79
N LYS A 125 -4.54 -2.65 -14.99
CA LYS A 125 -4.71 -3.30 -13.70
C LYS A 125 -4.78 -2.32 -12.53
N VAL A 126 -4.18 -1.15 -12.66
CA VAL A 126 -4.00 -0.17 -11.57
C VAL A 126 -4.63 1.16 -11.97
N GLN A 127 -5.60 1.61 -11.19
CA GLN A 127 -6.28 2.89 -11.38
C GLN A 127 -5.96 3.83 -10.22
N ILE A 128 -5.65 5.08 -10.53
CA ILE A 128 -5.42 6.15 -9.55
C ILE A 128 -6.48 7.22 -9.78
N THR A 129 -7.29 7.49 -8.77
CA THR A 129 -8.45 8.39 -8.84
C THR A 129 -8.44 9.40 -7.68
N ASP A 130 -9.47 10.24 -7.63
CA ASP A 130 -9.71 11.22 -6.55
C ASP A 130 -8.50 12.14 -6.32
N GLY A 131 -7.93 12.67 -7.42
CA GLY A 131 -6.75 13.54 -7.34
C GLY A 131 -5.47 12.83 -6.89
N GLY A 132 -5.41 11.50 -7.01
CA GLY A 132 -4.29 10.69 -6.60
C GLY A 132 -4.45 10.01 -5.23
N SER A 133 -5.48 10.35 -4.46
CA SER A 133 -5.67 9.82 -3.10
C SER A 133 -6.19 8.39 -3.04
N THR A 134 -6.72 7.83 -4.14
CA THR A 134 -7.25 6.47 -4.21
C THR A 134 -6.49 5.65 -5.24
N LEU A 135 -5.96 4.49 -4.81
CA LEU A 135 -5.34 3.48 -5.64
C LEU A 135 -6.22 2.23 -5.69
N THR A 136 -6.68 1.83 -6.87
CA THR A 136 -7.46 0.60 -7.07
C THR A 136 -6.67 -0.40 -7.89
N ILE A 137 -6.57 -1.64 -7.38
CA ILE A 137 -5.96 -2.78 -8.07
C ILE A 137 -7.07 -3.75 -8.42
N VAL A 138 -7.28 -4.01 -9.71
CA VAL A 138 -8.28 -4.97 -10.19
C VAL A 138 -7.66 -6.34 -10.42
N ASN A 139 -8.43 -7.41 -10.18
CA ASN A 139 -8.00 -8.79 -10.35
C ASN A 139 -6.64 -9.04 -9.66
N VAL A 140 -6.59 -8.83 -8.35
CA VAL A 140 -5.37 -8.99 -7.56
C VAL A 140 -4.72 -10.37 -7.77
N THR A 141 -3.39 -10.40 -7.74
CA THR A 141 -2.58 -11.60 -7.78
C THR A 141 -1.73 -11.68 -6.53
N ARG A 142 -1.17 -12.85 -6.23
CA ARG A 142 -0.26 -13.05 -5.08
C ARG A 142 0.94 -12.08 -5.04
N TYR A 143 1.27 -11.45 -6.16
CA TYR A 143 2.37 -10.47 -6.29
C TYR A 143 1.96 -9.05 -5.92
N ASP A 144 0.67 -8.79 -5.70
CA ASP A 144 0.14 -7.47 -5.35
C ASP A 144 0.07 -7.24 -3.83
N GLN A 145 0.84 -7.95 -3.03
CA GLN A 145 0.82 -7.87 -1.56
C GLN A 145 1.34 -6.54 -1.01
N GLY A 146 2.18 -5.84 -1.74
CA GLY A 146 2.87 -4.63 -1.27
C GLY A 146 4.26 -4.93 -0.72
N PRO A 147 4.79 -4.13 0.21
CA PRO A 147 4.08 -3.09 1.00
C PRO A 147 3.74 -1.83 0.21
N PHE A 148 2.56 -1.29 0.46
CA PHE A 148 2.10 -0.03 -0.12
C PHE A 148 2.30 1.12 0.86
N GLU A 149 2.68 2.28 0.34
CA GLU A 149 2.80 3.53 1.06
C GLU A 149 2.21 4.65 0.21
N CYS A 150 1.67 5.65 0.87
CA CYS A 150 1.25 6.90 0.25
C CYS A 150 2.18 8.02 0.71
N ARG A 151 2.83 8.69 -0.23
CA ARG A 151 3.60 9.91 0.03
C ARG A 151 2.75 11.10 -0.36
N VAL A 152 2.48 11.95 0.61
CA VAL A 152 1.73 13.19 0.42
C VAL A 152 2.70 14.36 0.56
N SER A 153 2.64 15.30 -0.36
CA SER A 153 3.53 16.47 -0.36
C SER A 153 2.79 17.75 -0.72
N ASN A 154 3.30 18.84 -0.22
CA ASN A 154 3.03 20.20 -0.66
C ASN A 154 4.35 20.97 -0.74
N PRO A 155 4.36 22.28 -1.13
CA PRO A 155 5.61 23.04 -1.27
C PRO A 155 6.48 23.15 -0.02
N VAL A 156 5.93 22.90 1.17
CA VAL A 156 6.65 23.08 2.45
C VAL A 156 7.04 21.78 3.14
N SER A 157 6.33 20.66 2.86
CA SER A 157 6.63 19.39 3.54
C SER A 157 6.18 18.15 2.78
N PRO A 158 6.99 17.08 2.68
CA PRO A 158 6.56 15.74 2.32
C PRO A 158 6.37 14.88 3.58
N VAL A 159 5.35 14.03 3.59
CA VAL A 159 5.14 12.99 4.62
C VAL A 159 4.73 11.68 3.95
N THR A 160 5.28 10.56 4.42
CA THR A 160 4.93 9.22 3.93
C THR A 160 4.17 8.46 5.02
N SER A 161 3.15 7.71 4.63
CA SER A 161 2.36 6.87 5.54
C SER A 161 3.18 5.71 6.12
N ALA A 162 2.62 5.03 7.12
CA ALA A 162 3.04 3.68 7.46
C ALA A 162 2.77 2.72 6.29
N GLN A 163 3.53 1.62 6.25
CA GLN A 163 3.39 0.56 5.26
C GLN A 163 2.11 -0.24 5.47
N LEU A 164 1.41 -0.56 4.37
CA LEU A 164 0.25 -1.44 4.36
C LEU A 164 0.56 -2.65 3.48
N THR A 165 0.39 -3.86 4.04
CA THR A 165 0.56 -5.12 3.31
C THR A 165 -0.80 -5.81 3.17
N LEU A 166 -1.12 -6.29 1.96
CA LEU A 166 -2.34 -7.02 1.66
C LEU A 166 -2.15 -8.52 1.87
N THR A 167 -3.18 -9.18 2.40
CA THR A 167 -3.23 -10.64 2.46
C THR A 167 -4.02 -11.16 1.26
N ILE A 168 -3.37 -11.95 0.40
CA ILE A 168 -3.96 -12.51 -0.80
C ILE A 168 -3.91 -14.03 -0.70
N TYR A 169 -5.09 -14.64 -0.76
CA TYR A 169 -5.29 -16.09 -0.76
C TYR A 169 -5.23 -16.63 -2.18
N TYR A 170 -4.61 -17.79 -2.35
CA TYR A 170 -4.44 -18.45 -3.65
C TYR A 170 -4.35 -19.98 -3.51
N GLY A 171 -4.43 -20.69 -4.62
CA GLY A 171 -4.37 -22.13 -4.69
C GLY A 171 -5.65 -22.83 -4.19
N PRO A 172 -5.59 -24.18 -4.07
CA PRO A 172 -4.44 -25.03 -4.32
C PRO A 172 -4.08 -25.09 -5.81
N GLU A 173 -2.81 -25.25 -6.10
CA GLU A 173 -2.29 -25.48 -7.44
C GLU A 173 -1.00 -26.30 -7.38
N ASN A 174 -0.58 -26.89 -8.50
CA ASN A 174 0.62 -27.73 -8.58
C ASN A 174 0.60 -28.87 -7.54
N SER A 175 -0.56 -29.50 -7.34
CA SER A 175 -0.71 -30.60 -6.39
C SER A 175 0.08 -31.83 -6.85
N ILE A 176 0.93 -32.35 -5.97
CA ILE A 176 1.85 -33.45 -6.23
C ILE A 176 1.66 -34.54 -5.19
N LEU A 177 1.53 -35.80 -5.67
CA LEU A 177 1.58 -36.99 -4.85
C LEU A 177 2.95 -37.67 -5.05
N THR A 178 3.62 -37.97 -3.95
CA THR A 178 4.91 -38.64 -3.95
C THR A 178 4.83 -39.93 -3.12
N ILE A 179 5.37 -41.01 -3.65
CA ILE A 179 5.51 -42.30 -2.93
C ILE A 179 6.94 -42.38 -2.39
N SER A 180 7.11 -42.60 -1.10
CA SER A 180 8.44 -42.85 -0.51
C SER A 180 8.90 -44.23 -0.94
N LEU A 181 10.12 -44.32 -1.49
CA LEU A 181 10.69 -45.57 -2.01
C LEU A 181 9.83 -46.20 -3.13
N PRO A 182 9.64 -45.50 -4.26
CA PRO A 182 8.84 -46.01 -5.38
C PRO A 182 9.41 -47.34 -5.90
N LYS A 183 8.55 -48.33 -6.01
CA LYS A 183 8.89 -49.68 -6.53
C LYS A 183 7.81 -50.09 -7.52
N GLU A 184 8.17 -50.92 -8.48
CA GLU A 184 7.22 -51.52 -9.40
C GLU A 184 6.18 -52.38 -8.63
N HIS A 185 6.66 -53.11 -7.62
CA HIS A 185 5.83 -53.95 -6.74
C HIS A 185 6.30 -53.80 -5.29
N HIS A 186 5.34 -53.70 -4.37
CA HIS A 186 5.57 -53.77 -2.93
C HIS A 186 5.24 -55.15 -2.42
N GLN A 187 5.96 -55.62 -1.40
CA GLN A 187 5.73 -56.92 -0.80
C GLN A 187 4.61 -56.81 0.25
N GLU A 188 3.69 -57.76 0.27
CA GLU A 188 2.66 -57.84 1.34
C GLU A 188 3.33 -57.84 2.71
N GLY A 189 2.77 -57.02 3.61
CA GLY A 189 3.29 -56.81 4.96
C GLY A 189 4.35 -55.71 5.07
N SER A 190 4.76 -55.08 3.94
CA SER A 190 5.62 -53.91 3.99
C SER A 190 4.86 -52.63 4.33
N ASP A 191 5.58 -51.57 4.67
CA ASP A 191 5.01 -50.25 4.95
C ASP A 191 5.29 -49.34 3.74
N ILE A 192 4.29 -48.52 3.37
CA ILE A 192 4.35 -47.58 2.27
C ILE A 192 3.89 -46.21 2.78
N SER A 193 4.68 -45.19 2.54
CA SER A 193 4.34 -43.80 2.89
C SER A 193 4.10 -43.00 1.62
N LEU A 194 2.96 -42.30 1.55
CA LEU A 194 2.61 -41.36 0.50
C LEU A 194 2.55 -39.96 1.10
N SER A 195 3.02 -38.98 0.35
CA SER A 195 2.90 -37.56 0.71
C SER A 195 2.19 -36.77 -0.38
N CYS A 196 1.39 -35.81 0.02
CA CYS A 196 0.70 -34.87 -0.86
C CYS A 196 1.08 -33.43 -0.52
N SER A 197 1.35 -32.65 -1.53
CA SER A 197 1.66 -31.22 -1.38
C SER A 197 0.93 -30.41 -2.44
N ALA A 198 0.69 -29.14 -2.16
CA ALA A 198 0.13 -28.17 -3.10
C ALA A 198 0.62 -26.78 -2.76
N ASP A 199 0.72 -25.93 -3.76
CA ASP A 199 0.95 -24.49 -3.58
C ASP A 199 -0.38 -23.84 -3.18
N SER A 200 -0.45 -23.37 -1.94
CA SER A 200 -1.69 -22.79 -1.39
C SER A 200 -1.42 -21.84 -0.24
N ARG A 201 -2.20 -20.77 -0.18
CA ARG A 201 -2.28 -19.85 0.95
C ARG A 201 -3.75 -19.58 1.29
N PRO A 202 -4.24 -19.93 2.50
CA PRO A 202 -3.57 -20.73 3.52
C PRO A 202 -3.18 -22.13 3.01
N PRO A 203 -2.37 -22.90 3.79
CA PRO A 203 -2.03 -24.27 3.45
C PRO A 203 -3.25 -25.13 3.16
N ALA A 204 -3.18 -25.95 2.11
CA ALA A 204 -4.28 -26.80 1.71
C ALA A 204 -4.57 -27.90 2.75
N GLN A 205 -5.84 -28.29 2.82
CA GLN A 205 -6.28 -29.49 3.50
C GLN A 205 -6.29 -30.65 2.48
N PHE A 206 -5.98 -31.87 2.91
CA PHE A 206 -5.87 -33.01 2.00
C PHE A 206 -6.85 -34.13 2.36
N GLN A 207 -7.44 -34.77 1.31
CA GLN A 207 -8.27 -35.95 1.39
C GLN A 207 -7.70 -37.00 0.45
N TRP A 208 -7.53 -38.22 0.94
CA TRP A 208 -6.98 -39.33 0.20
C TRP A 208 -8.06 -40.18 -0.45
N PHE A 209 -7.73 -40.77 -1.60
CA PHE A 209 -8.60 -41.63 -2.41
C PHE A 209 -7.86 -42.89 -2.87
N LEU A 210 -8.58 -44.02 -2.86
CA LEU A 210 -8.16 -45.27 -3.48
C LEU A 210 -9.19 -45.69 -4.52
N ASN A 211 -8.78 -45.84 -5.76
CA ASN A 211 -9.65 -46.19 -6.91
C ASN A 211 -10.88 -45.27 -7.00
N GLY A 212 -10.72 -43.97 -6.67
CA GLY A 212 -11.78 -42.96 -6.67
C GLY A 212 -12.68 -42.92 -5.43
N SER A 213 -12.52 -43.87 -4.49
CA SER A 213 -13.27 -43.87 -3.21
C SER A 213 -12.46 -43.16 -2.13
N ALA A 214 -13.11 -42.26 -1.39
CA ALA A 214 -12.48 -41.52 -0.31
C ALA A 214 -12.07 -42.46 0.84
N LEU A 215 -10.87 -42.27 1.33
CA LEU A 215 -10.35 -42.92 2.54
C LEU A 215 -10.68 -42.07 3.77
N SER A 216 -10.63 -42.69 4.96
CA SER A 216 -10.79 -41.95 6.23
C SER A 216 -9.61 -41.05 6.59
N ASP A 217 -8.47 -41.31 5.98
CA ASP A 217 -7.23 -40.61 6.24
C ASP A 217 -7.26 -39.22 5.60
N THR A 218 -6.78 -38.24 6.36
CA THR A 218 -6.67 -36.84 5.97
C THR A 218 -5.28 -36.32 6.30
N GLY A 219 -4.96 -35.15 5.75
CA GLY A 219 -3.67 -34.50 5.96
C GLY A 219 -2.64 -34.84 4.88
N PRO A 220 -1.42 -34.25 4.97
CA PRO A 220 -0.44 -34.29 3.90
C PRO A 220 0.24 -35.66 3.72
N GLU A 221 0.09 -36.59 4.67
CA GLU A 221 0.71 -37.91 4.63
C GLU A 221 -0.32 -39.03 4.81
N LEU A 222 -0.14 -40.10 4.04
CA LEU A 222 -0.87 -41.36 4.17
C LEU A 222 0.13 -42.47 4.46
N GLN A 223 -0.04 -43.17 5.60
CA GLN A 223 0.79 -44.28 6.01
C GLN A 223 0.02 -45.59 5.86
N LEU A 224 0.45 -46.42 4.91
CA LEU A 224 -0.06 -47.78 4.73
C LEU A 224 0.85 -48.75 5.46
N MET A 225 0.45 -49.14 6.68
CA MET A 225 1.23 -50.07 7.51
C MET A 225 0.81 -51.50 7.24
N ASN A 226 1.78 -52.44 7.15
CA ASN A 226 1.52 -53.86 6.94
C ASN A 226 0.57 -54.08 5.73
N VAL A 227 0.94 -53.50 4.57
CA VAL A 227 0.08 -53.37 3.41
C VAL A 227 -0.38 -54.75 2.91
N GLN A 228 -1.67 -54.89 2.55
CA GLN A 228 -2.29 -56.10 2.03
C GLN A 228 -2.52 -56.03 0.51
N ILE A 229 -2.65 -57.16 -0.17
CA ILE A 229 -2.93 -57.26 -1.61
C ILE A 229 -4.17 -56.41 -1.99
N SER A 230 -5.21 -56.38 -1.14
CA SER A 230 -6.44 -55.65 -1.34
C SER A 230 -6.26 -54.13 -1.37
N GLN A 231 -5.10 -53.62 -0.89
CA GLN A 231 -4.76 -52.20 -0.92
C GLN A 231 -3.98 -51.80 -2.19
N SER A 232 -3.82 -52.76 -3.13
CA SER A 232 -3.32 -52.43 -4.50
C SER A 232 -4.37 -51.58 -5.20
N GLY A 233 -3.90 -50.58 -5.94
CA GLY A 233 -4.79 -49.72 -6.70
C GLY A 233 -4.19 -48.36 -7.04
N SER A 234 -5.05 -47.47 -7.45
CA SER A 234 -4.72 -46.12 -7.88
C SER A 234 -5.01 -45.13 -6.75
N TYR A 235 -3.95 -44.56 -6.20
CA TYR A 235 -4.03 -43.57 -5.12
C TYR A 235 -3.98 -42.17 -5.69
N SER A 236 -4.81 -41.27 -5.16
CA SER A 236 -4.77 -39.84 -5.43
C SER A 236 -5.08 -39.07 -4.17
N CYS A 237 -4.71 -37.79 -4.12
CA CYS A 237 -5.14 -36.89 -3.09
C CYS A 237 -5.80 -35.65 -3.69
N GLN A 238 -6.77 -35.11 -2.98
CA GLN A 238 -7.44 -33.86 -3.28
C GLN A 238 -6.98 -32.82 -2.28
N ALA A 239 -6.41 -31.72 -2.80
CA ALA A 239 -6.10 -30.52 -2.03
C ALA A 239 -7.30 -29.59 -2.03
N PHE A 240 -7.61 -28.97 -0.90
CA PHE A 240 -8.69 -28.00 -0.72
C PHE A 240 -8.18 -26.77 0.04
N ASN A 241 -8.55 -25.58 -0.42
CA ASN A 241 -8.31 -24.31 0.26
C ASN A 241 -9.66 -23.71 0.68
N ASP A 242 -9.85 -23.52 1.98
CA ASP A 242 -11.10 -23.02 2.58
C ASP A 242 -11.33 -21.51 2.36
N LYS A 243 -10.31 -20.75 2.00
CA LYS A 243 -10.42 -19.32 1.68
C LYS A 243 -10.75 -19.08 0.20
N THR A 244 -10.12 -19.82 -0.69
CA THR A 244 -10.40 -19.72 -2.12
C THR A 244 -11.59 -20.55 -2.57
N LEU A 245 -12.02 -21.54 -1.74
CA LEU A 245 -13.05 -22.54 -2.01
C LEU A 245 -12.75 -23.39 -3.25
N ARG A 246 -11.45 -23.59 -3.54
CA ARG A 246 -10.96 -24.34 -4.71
C ARG A 246 -10.44 -25.70 -4.29
N TYR A 247 -10.54 -26.63 -5.23
CA TYR A 247 -10.04 -28.00 -5.13
C TYR A 247 -9.07 -28.27 -6.27
N GLU A 248 -8.05 -29.09 -5.99
CA GLU A 248 -7.19 -29.67 -7.02
C GLU A 248 -6.91 -31.13 -6.69
N MET A 249 -7.03 -32.02 -7.68
CA MET A 249 -6.75 -33.45 -7.56
C MET A 249 -5.39 -33.76 -8.19
N THR A 250 -4.55 -34.54 -7.49
CA THR A 250 -3.31 -35.02 -8.08
C THR A 250 -3.57 -36.02 -9.20
N PRO A 251 -2.63 -36.15 -10.16
CA PRO A 251 -2.57 -37.35 -10.98
C PRO A 251 -2.51 -38.58 -10.09
N PRO A 252 -3.19 -39.70 -10.48
CA PRO A 252 -3.17 -40.91 -9.69
C PRO A 252 -1.81 -41.63 -9.77
N ALA A 253 -1.40 -42.22 -8.64
CA ALA A 253 -0.22 -43.06 -8.54
C ALA A 253 -0.62 -44.53 -8.27
N SER A 254 -0.11 -45.47 -9.06
CA SER A 254 -0.45 -46.88 -8.90
C SER A 254 0.46 -47.56 -7.88
N ILE A 255 -0.13 -48.29 -6.96
CA ILE A 255 0.54 -49.17 -5.99
C ILE A 255 0.13 -50.58 -6.27
N SER A 256 1.11 -51.46 -6.52
CA SER A 256 0.94 -52.91 -6.72
C SER A 256 1.55 -53.67 -5.54
N VAL A 257 0.75 -54.46 -4.84
CA VAL A 257 1.19 -55.29 -3.72
C VAL A 257 1.15 -56.76 -4.15
N LEU A 258 2.25 -57.46 -4.00
CA LEU A 258 2.35 -58.89 -4.29
C LEU A 258 2.45 -59.70 -3.00
N GLY A 259 1.76 -60.81 -2.98
CA GLY A 259 1.81 -61.77 -1.87
C GLY A 259 3.22 -62.37 -1.71
N LYS A 260 3.50 -62.82 -0.49
CA LYS A 260 4.73 -63.57 -0.20
C LYS A 260 4.71 -64.89 -0.95
N PHE A 261 5.57 -65.05 -1.93
CA PHE A 261 5.75 -66.40 -2.54
C PHE A 261 6.39 -67.30 -1.48
N ALA A 262 5.65 -68.31 -1.04
CA ALA A 262 6.25 -69.41 -0.31
C ALA A 262 7.09 -70.21 -1.30
N LEU A 263 8.41 -70.04 -1.24
CA LEU A 263 9.31 -71.00 -1.87
C LEU A 263 9.11 -72.35 -1.14
N ARG A 264 8.48 -73.29 -1.80
CA ARG A 264 8.48 -74.68 -1.38
C ARG A 264 9.74 -75.37 -1.85
#